data_8084dddd50a1bd2a026b8b53eb407ca8
#
_entry.id   8084dddd50a1bd2a026b8b53eb407ca8
#
_cell.length_a   1.000
_cell.length_b   1.000
_cell.length_c   1.000
_cell.angle_alpha   90.00
_cell.angle_beta   90.00
_cell.angle_gamma   90.00
#
_symmetry.space_group_name_H-M   'P 1'
#
loop_
_entity.id
_entity.type
_entity.pdbx_description
1 polymer ?
#
loop_
_entity_poly.entity_id
_entity_poly.type
_entity_poly.pdbx_seq_one_letter_code
_entity_poly.pdbx_strand_id
1 'polypeptide(L)'
;MSDEGRQTMREHVGYWTTLAKSGRALAFGPVADRASAWGVGVVLAEDLDDAERLRDDDPAMGSPHGFRTEILPMFQLVTPEGNH
;
A
#
# COMPACT_ATOMS: atom_id res chain seq x y z
N MET A 1 5.69 -1.07 19.92
CA MET A 1 6.51 -0.81 18.72
C MET A 1 7.65 0.14 19.08
N SER A 2 8.84 -0.11 18.55
CA SER A 2 10.00 0.76 18.79
C SER A 2 9.82 2.12 18.12
N ASP A 3 10.68 3.10 18.50
CA ASP A 3 10.65 4.42 17.88
C ASP A 3 10.95 4.32 16.37
N GLU A 4 11.87 3.44 15.99
CA GLU A 4 12.19 3.20 14.58
C GLU A 4 10.98 2.62 13.84
N GLY A 5 10.27 1.69 14.46
CA GLY A 5 9.07 1.11 13.87
C GLY A 5 7.97 2.15 13.67
N ARG A 6 7.78 3.03 14.65
CA ARG A 6 6.79 4.11 14.54
C ARG A 6 7.17 5.10 13.44
N GLN A 7 8.46 5.43 13.32
CA GLN A 7 8.94 6.30 12.25
C GLN A 7 8.72 5.67 10.88
N THR A 8 9.03 4.39 10.74
CA THR A 8 8.81 3.65 9.49
C THR A 8 7.32 3.67 9.11
N MET A 9 6.43 3.47 10.09
CA MET A 9 4.99 3.50 9.83
C MET A 9 4.51 4.89 9.42
N ARG A 10 5.05 5.96 10.01
CA ARG A 10 4.70 7.32 9.59
C ARG A 10 5.13 7.58 8.15
N GLU A 11 6.32 7.13 7.78
CA GLU A 11 6.81 7.28 6.41
C GLU A 11 5.98 6.47 5.42
N HIS A 12 5.60 5.25 5.80
CA HIS A 12 4.72 4.39 5.02
C HIS A 12 3.37 5.08 4.76
N VAL A 13 2.73 5.58 5.81
CA VAL A 13 1.45 6.28 5.68
C VAL A 13 1.59 7.54 4.82
N GLY A 14 2.69 8.28 4.99
CA GLY A 14 2.97 9.47 4.18
C GLY A 14 3.11 9.16 2.70
N TYR A 15 3.83 8.09 2.38
CA TYR A 15 4.00 7.62 1.01
C TYR A 15 2.64 7.30 0.37
N TRP A 16 1.81 6.49 1.03
CA TRP A 16 0.50 6.11 0.50
C TRP A 16 -0.47 7.28 0.44
N THR A 17 -0.39 8.21 1.39
CA THR A 17 -1.20 9.43 1.35
C THR A 17 -0.87 10.26 0.12
N THR A 18 0.41 10.37 -0.22
CA THR A 18 0.85 11.07 -1.43
C THR A 18 0.30 10.39 -2.69
N LEU A 19 0.36 9.06 -2.74
CA LEU A 19 -0.21 8.31 -3.86
C LEU A 19 -1.72 8.53 -3.98
N ALA A 20 -2.43 8.57 -2.86
CA ALA A 20 -3.86 8.82 -2.86
C ALA A 20 -4.19 10.21 -3.38
N LYS A 21 -3.43 11.22 -2.97
CA LYS A 21 -3.64 12.59 -3.42
C LYS A 21 -3.37 12.75 -4.91
N SER A 22 -2.45 11.97 -5.46
CA SER A 22 -2.13 12.00 -6.89
C SER A 22 -3.10 11.16 -7.73
N GLY A 23 -3.99 10.41 -7.10
CA GLY A 23 -4.93 9.52 -7.78
C GLY A 23 -4.34 8.15 -8.13
N ARG A 24 -3.09 7.86 -7.78
CA ARG A 24 -2.47 6.55 -8.05
C ARG A 24 -2.97 5.49 -7.08
N ALA A 25 -3.25 5.83 -5.83
CA ALA A 25 -3.86 4.93 -4.86
C ALA A 25 -5.33 5.29 -4.71
N LEU A 26 -6.20 4.30 -4.91
CA LEU A 26 -7.64 4.47 -4.78
C LEU A 26 -8.09 4.29 -3.34
N ALA A 27 -7.40 3.44 -2.59
CA ALA A 27 -7.69 3.17 -1.19
C ALA A 27 -6.50 2.49 -0.56
N PHE A 28 -6.33 2.68 0.73
CA PHE A 28 -5.35 1.94 1.52
C PHE A 28 -5.75 2.00 2.99
N GLY A 29 -5.31 1.01 3.74
CA GLY A 29 -5.55 1.05 5.17
C GLY A 29 -5.18 -0.25 5.86
N PRO A 30 -5.12 -0.22 7.18
CA PRO A 30 -4.87 -1.43 7.97
C PRO A 30 -6.12 -2.29 8.08
N VAL A 31 -5.92 -3.60 8.16
CA VAL A 31 -6.99 -4.57 8.34
C VAL A 31 -6.82 -5.23 9.71
N ALA A 32 -7.86 -5.18 10.50
CA ALA A 32 -7.87 -5.81 11.83
C ALA A 32 -8.29 -7.27 11.67
N ASP A 33 -7.30 -8.13 11.50
CA ASP A 33 -7.49 -9.57 11.35
C ASP A 33 -7.11 -10.23 12.67
N ARG A 34 -7.94 -11.16 13.14
CA ARG A 34 -7.67 -11.86 14.40
C ARG A 34 -6.36 -12.65 14.35
N ALA A 35 -5.98 -13.17 13.19
CA ALA A 35 -4.74 -13.93 13.05
C ALA A 35 -3.51 -13.02 13.11
N SER A 36 -3.56 -11.88 12.44
CA SER A 36 -2.48 -10.88 12.48
C SER A 36 -2.97 -9.62 11.76
N ALA A 37 -2.41 -8.50 12.14
CA ALA A 37 -2.70 -7.24 11.44
C ALA A 37 -1.99 -7.22 10.10
N TRP A 38 -2.68 -6.74 9.06
CA TRP A 38 -2.08 -6.53 7.75
C TRP A 38 -2.67 -5.28 7.11
N GLY A 39 -2.13 -4.88 5.99
CA GLY A 39 -2.61 -3.70 5.30
C GLY A 39 -3.03 -4.05 3.88
N VAL A 40 -3.93 -3.26 3.33
CA VAL A 40 -4.36 -3.39 1.94
C VAL A 40 -4.18 -2.04 1.25
N GLY A 41 -3.73 -2.09 0.00
CA GLY A 41 -3.69 -0.92 -0.86
C GLY A 41 -4.20 -1.29 -2.24
N VAL A 42 -5.01 -0.42 -2.81
CA VAL A 42 -5.53 -0.60 -4.17
C VAL A 42 -4.98 0.54 -5.01
N VAL A 43 -4.21 0.19 -6.04
CA VAL A 43 -3.54 1.19 -6.88
C VAL A 43 -3.92 1.01 -8.34
N LEU A 44 -3.82 2.10 -9.09
CA LEU A 44 -3.87 2.06 -10.54
C LEU A 44 -2.45 1.91 -11.05
N ALA A 45 -2.18 0.87 -11.82
CA ALA A 45 -0.87 0.60 -12.38
C ALA A 45 -1.02 0.23 -13.85
N GLU A 46 -0.03 0.60 -14.64
CA GLU A 46 -0.04 0.31 -16.08
C GLU A 46 0.21 -1.17 -16.35
N ASP A 47 1.03 -1.80 -15.52
CA ASP A 47 1.39 -3.20 -15.63
C ASP A 47 1.94 -3.68 -14.28
N LEU A 48 2.35 -4.95 -14.23
CA LEU A 48 2.89 -5.54 -13.02
C LEU A 48 4.19 -4.85 -12.58
N ASP A 49 5.05 -4.49 -13.53
CA ASP A 49 6.32 -3.81 -13.20
C ASP A 49 6.06 -2.46 -12.54
N ASP A 50 5.06 -1.72 -13.01
CA ASP A 50 4.68 -0.45 -12.40
C ASP A 50 4.16 -0.66 -10.97
N ALA A 51 3.35 -1.69 -10.74
CA ALA A 51 2.86 -2.02 -9.41
C ALA A 51 4.01 -2.41 -8.47
N GLU A 52 4.98 -3.17 -8.98
CA GLU A 52 6.15 -3.55 -8.20
C GLU A 52 7.00 -2.33 -7.83
N ARG A 53 7.15 -1.36 -8.74
CA ARG A 53 7.85 -0.11 -8.42
C ARG A 53 7.15 0.68 -7.34
N LEU A 54 5.82 0.75 -7.39
CA LEU A 54 5.05 1.43 -6.33
C LEU A 54 5.26 0.77 -4.98
N ARG A 55 5.29 -0.57 -4.95
CA ARG A 55 5.56 -1.31 -3.72
C ARG A 55 6.98 -1.04 -3.22
N ASP A 56 7.97 -1.12 -4.10
CA ASP A 56 9.37 -1.03 -3.71
C ASP A 56 9.76 0.37 -3.24
N ASP A 57 9.05 1.39 -3.70
CA ASP A 57 9.28 2.78 -3.27
C ASP A 57 8.67 3.07 -1.88
N ASP A 58 7.85 2.16 -1.36
CA ASP A 58 7.31 2.31 -0.01
C ASP A 58 8.44 2.16 1.01
N PRO A 59 8.64 3.15 1.90
CA PRO A 59 9.71 3.07 2.91
C PRO A 59 9.64 1.82 3.79
N ALA A 60 8.45 1.24 3.98
CA ALA A 60 8.29 0.04 4.81
C ALA A 60 8.95 -1.19 4.17
N MET A 61 9.09 -1.22 2.85
CA MET A 61 9.63 -2.39 2.16
C MET A 61 11.13 -2.57 2.39
N GLY A 62 11.86 -1.49 2.63
CA GLY A 62 13.29 -1.55 2.95
C GLY A 62 13.58 -1.66 4.43
N SER A 63 12.55 -1.78 5.24
CA SER A 63 12.67 -1.79 6.69
C SER A 63 13.18 -3.15 7.19
N PRO A 64 14.04 -3.16 8.24
CA PRO A 64 14.44 -4.42 8.87
C PRO A 64 13.31 -5.11 9.63
N HIS A 65 12.12 -4.52 9.69
CA HIS A 65 10.98 -5.09 10.40
C HIS A 65 10.25 -6.19 9.60
N GLY A 66 10.74 -6.54 8.41
CA GLY A 66 10.31 -7.75 7.72
C GLY A 66 8.93 -7.70 7.09
N PHE A 67 8.51 -6.56 6.58
CA PHE A 67 7.24 -6.48 5.85
C PHE A 67 7.29 -7.32 4.58
N ARG A 68 6.23 -8.07 4.35
CA ARG A 68 6.07 -8.89 3.16
C ARG A 68 4.83 -8.40 2.41
N THR A 69 4.94 -8.35 1.08
CA THR A 69 3.87 -7.84 0.24
C THR A 69 3.51 -8.85 -0.83
N GLU A 70 2.23 -8.96 -1.12
CA GLU A 70 1.71 -9.74 -2.23
C GLU A 70 0.94 -8.79 -3.15
N ILE A 71 1.19 -8.89 -4.45
CA ILE A 71 0.50 -8.07 -5.44
C ILE A 71 -0.47 -8.97 -6.21
N LEU A 72 -1.75 -8.59 -6.19
CA LEU A 72 -2.80 -9.33 -6.85
C LEU A 72 -3.47 -8.41 -7.87
N PRO A 73 -3.42 -8.74 -9.17
CA PRO A 73 -4.11 -7.92 -10.16
C PRO A 73 -5.62 -8.09 -10.05
N MET A 74 -6.33 -7.01 -10.34
CA MET A 74 -7.78 -7.02 -10.39
C MET A 74 -8.23 -6.79 -11.83
N PHE A 75 -9.18 -7.58 -12.30
CA PHE A 75 -9.75 -7.38 -13.64
C PHE A 75 -10.54 -6.09 -13.71
N GLN A 76 -11.16 -5.71 -12.62
CA GLN A 76 -12.04 -4.55 -12.56
C GLN A 76 -12.20 -4.11 -11.12
N LEU A 77 -12.31 -2.81 -10.91
CA LEU A 77 -12.63 -2.24 -9.61
C LEU A 77 -13.80 -1.29 -9.77
N VAL A 78 -14.84 -1.51 -8.98
CA VAL A 78 -16.01 -0.62 -8.97
C VAL A 78 -15.96 0.22 -7.71
N THR A 79 -16.09 1.53 -7.86
CA THR A 79 -16.12 2.48 -6.75
C THR A 79 -17.37 3.35 -6.86
N PRO A 80 -17.68 4.16 -5.86
CA PRO A 80 -18.81 5.09 -5.99
C PRO A 80 -18.71 6.03 -7.18
N GLU A 81 -17.48 6.33 -7.66
CA GLU A 81 -17.26 7.21 -8.81
C GLU A 81 -17.33 6.48 -10.13
N GLY A 82 -17.32 5.14 -10.14
CA GLY A 82 -17.39 4.35 -11.36
C GLY A 82 -16.45 3.17 -11.41
N ASN A 83 -16.15 2.72 -12.63
CA ASN A 83 -15.27 1.58 -12.88
C ASN A 83 -13.84 2.04 -13.16
N HIS A 84 -12.89 1.24 -12.72
CA HIS A 84 -11.49 1.47 -12.96
C HIS A 84 -10.82 0.27 -13.60
#